data_50e49d3f0ade08bc2b2c0fa7a51f20c9
#
_entry.id   50e49d3f0ade08bc2b2c0fa7a51f20c9
#
_cell.length_a   1.000
_cell.length_b   1.000
_cell.length_c   1.000
_cell.angle_alpha   90.00
_cell.angle_beta   90.00
_cell.angle_gamma   90.00
#
_symmetry.space_group_name_H-M   'P 1'
#
loop_
_entity.id
_entity.type
_entity.pdbx_description
1 polymer ?
#
loop_
_entity_poly.entity_id
_entity_poly.type
_entity_poly.pdbx_seq_one_letter_code
_entity_poly.pdbx_strand_id
1 'polypeptide(L)'
;MNRTQKRTFKNAAGKIDYTMTNDYMFRAVLQENKKVLTGMLCSLLHLEHHKIESVVIVNPIQLGEAVNDKTFVLDVKVILNNSVIINIEMQVLHQSFWNDRSLLYLCSTFNNLEKGEGYTEVKPAYHIGILDFTPFSEYPEFYATNKMMNVKNHYIYNDKFTLNVLDLTQIHLATEEDQAYGIDYWAKLFKAKTWEDLKMIAQENDIFEETGETIFKLNQNDSVRYMCEAREEGQRILRTYENMLATEKEAKEESQRILRTYENMIAAEKEAREEGQRTLRTYENMIAAEKQKCAEKEELIAKLQAQLEEYQK
;
A
#
# COMPACT_ATOMS: atom_id res chain seq x y z
N MET A 1 31.53 44.62 13.85
CA MET A 1 30.78 43.56 14.58
C MET A 1 29.50 43.25 13.78
N ASN A 2 29.55 42.22 12.92
CA ASN A 2 28.35 41.74 12.26
C ASN A 2 27.45 41.09 13.32
N ARG A 3 26.32 41.68 13.65
CA ARG A 3 25.25 41.02 14.39
C ARG A 3 24.76 39.87 13.50
N THR A 4 25.14 38.65 13.79
CA THR A 4 24.54 37.45 13.19
C THR A 4 23.05 37.53 13.46
N GLN A 5 22.30 37.87 12.45
CA GLN A 5 20.83 37.97 12.55
C GLN A 5 20.31 36.60 12.99
N LYS A 6 19.64 36.53 14.16
CA LYS A 6 19.15 35.27 14.68
C LYS A 6 18.19 34.65 13.64
N ARG A 7 18.48 33.45 13.19
CA ARG A 7 17.59 32.72 12.28
C ARG A 7 16.22 32.54 12.96
N THR A 8 15.17 32.91 12.25
CA THR A 8 13.77 32.76 12.67
C THR A 8 12.99 32.18 11.50
N PHE A 9 11.79 31.63 11.76
CA PHE A 9 10.90 31.17 10.69
C PHE A 9 10.66 32.26 9.63
N LYS A 10 10.43 33.51 10.06
CA LYS A 10 10.15 34.66 9.16
C LYS A 10 11.28 34.98 8.18
N ASN A 11 12.54 34.73 8.57
CA ASN A 11 13.70 34.97 7.70
C ASN A 11 14.33 33.67 7.15
N ALA A 12 13.70 32.50 7.38
CA ALA A 12 14.13 31.24 6.78
C ALA A 12 13.94 31.26 5.27
N ALA A 13 14.86 30.66 4.51
CA ALA A 13 14.77 30.59 3.06
C ALA A 13 15.36 29.28 2.54
N GLY A 14 14.89 28.86 1.37
CA GLY A 14 15.35 27.67 0.67
C GLY A 14 14.69 26.38 1.18
N LYS A 15 15.36 25.26 0.93
CA LYS A 15 14.83 23.91 1.22
C LYS A 15 14.69 23.67 2.73
N ILE A 16 13.61 23.01 3.10
CA ILE A 16 13.41 22.44 4.45
C ILE A 16 14.18 21.12 4.52
N ASP A 17 15.01 20.95 5.54
CA ASP A 17 15.81 19.73 5.69
C ASP A 17 14.89 18.51 5.93
N TYR A 18 13.98 18.61 6.92
CA TYR A 18 13.02 17.57 7.26
C TYR A 18 11.59 18.14 7.26
N THR A 19 10.80 17.68 6.32
CA THR A 19 9.41 18.11 6.10
C THR A 19 8.44 17.28 6.94
N MET A 20 7.16 17.65 6.93
CA MET A 20 6.10 16.89 7.61
C MET A 20 5.83 15.50 7.00
N THR A 21 6.34 15.20 5.80
CA THR A 21 6.29 13.84 5.23
C THR A 21 7.33 12.90 5.85
N ASN A 22 8.30 13.42 6.61
CA ASN A 22 9.09 12.58 7.50
C ASN A 22 8.23 12.23 8.73
N ASP A 23 7.93 10.96 8.93
CA ASP A 23 7.00 10.48 9.96
C ASP A 23 7.47 10.80 11.39
N TYR A 24 8.78 10.88 11.62
CA TYR A 24 9.32 11.34 12.90
C TYR A 24 9.08 12.84 13.10
N MET A 25 9.33 13.67 12.08
CA MET A 25 9.06 15.11 12.14
C MET A 25 7.56 15.38 12.35
N PHE A 26 6.70 14.67 11.62
CA PHE A 26 5.25 14.75 11.79
C PHE A 26 4.84 14.52 13.25
N ARG A 27 5.30 13.41 13.81
CA ARG A 27 5.02 13.09 15.20
C ARG A 27 5.60 14.12 16.17
N ALA A 28 6.84 14.55 15.95
CA ALA A 28 7.50 15.54 16.82
C ALA A 28 6.75 16.88 16.82
N VAL A 29 6.26 17.36 15.67
CA VAL A 29 5.48 18.59 15.56
C VAL A 29 4.17 18.47 16.34
N LEU A 30 3.40 17.39 16.16
CA LEU A 30 2.14 17.19 16.82
C LEU A 30 2.28 17.02 18.34
N GLN A 31 3.38 16.44 18.79
CA GLN A 31 3.67 16.24 20.21
C GLN A 31 4.18 17.54 20.87
N GLU A 32 5.02 18.29 20.18
CA GLU A 32 5.60 19.54 20.68
C GLU A 32 4.54 20.63 20.80
N ASN A 33 3.57 20.67 19.89
CA ASN A 33 2.59 21.75 19.81
C ASN A 33 1.14 21.22 19.81
N LYS A 34 0.54 21.30 21.00
CA LYS A 34 -0.85 20.87 21.20
C LYS A 34 -1.87 21.68 20.39
N LYS A 35 -1.62 22.96 20.10
CA LYS A 35 -2.53 23.77 19.28
C LYS A 35 -2.52 23.30 17.83
N VAL A 36 -1.32 22.96 17.30
CA VAL A 36 -1.17 22.37 15.96
C VAL A 36 -1.95 21.05 15.86
N LEU A 37 -1.76 20.15 16.83
CA LEU A 37 -2.51 18.89 16.89
C LEU A 37 -4.02 19.13 16.94
N THR A 38 -4.47 20.06 17.78
CA THR A 38 -5.89 20.41 17.90
C THR A 38 -6.45 20.98 16.62
N GLY A 39 -5.74 21.93 15.98
CA GLY A 39 -6.15 22.51 14.70
C GLY A 39 -6.25 21.48 13.57
N MET A 40 -5.30 20.58 13.50
CA MET A 40 -5.32 19.48 12.52
C MET A 40 -6.53 18.55 12.76
N LEU A 41 -6.82 18.18 14.01
CA LEU A 41 -7.98 17.37 14.35
C LEU A 41 -9.30 18.07 14.06
N CYS A 42 -9.39 19.39 14.29
CA CYS A 42 -10.57 20.18 13.89
C CYS A 42 -10.84 20.05 12.41
N SER A 43 -9.82 20.23 11.58
CA SER A 43 -9.93 20.09 10.11
C SER A 43 -10.34 18.68 9.71
N LEU A 44 -9.57 17.66 10.11
CA LEU A 44 -9.76 16.26 9.67
C LEU A 44 -11.04 15.60 10.21
N LEU A 45 -11.59 16.06 11.31
CA LEU A 45 -12.82 15.53 11.90
C LEU A 45 -14.04 16.45 11.71
N HIS A 46 -13.88 17.53 10.95
CA HIS A 46 -14.93 18.54 10.72
C HIS A 46 -15.50 19.08 12.03
N LEU A 47 -14.62 19.39 13.00
CA LEU A 47 -14.99 19.89 14.32
C LEU A 47 -14.72 21.38 14.45
N GLU A 48 -15.62 22.07 15.13
CA GLU A 48 -15.38 23.45 15.54
C GLU A 48 -14.45 23.48 16.75
N HIS A 49 -13.51 24.43 16.76
CA HIS A 49 -12.45 24.50 17.79
C HIS A 49 -13.00 24.56 19.21
N HIS A 50 -14.13 25.24 19.39
CA HIS A 50 -14.77 25.39 20.69
C HIS A 50 -15.40 24.10 21.26
N LYS A 51 -15.58 23.05 20.40
CA LYS A 51 -16.08 21.74 20.83
C LYS A 51 -14.97 20.82 21.37
N ILE A 52 -13.71 21.27 21.27
CA ILE A 52 -12.58 20.50 21.78
C ILE A 52 -12.21 21.03 23.20
N GLU A 53 -12.52 20.23 24.19
CA GLU A 53 -12.20 20.52 25.61
C GLU A 53 -10.80 20.01 25.97
N SER A 54 -10.44 18.85 25.48
CA SER A 54 -9.13 18.22 25.76
C SER A 54 -8.61 17.37 24.62
N VAL A 55 -7.28 17.43 24.41
CA VAL A 55 -6.52 16.59 23.50
C VAL A 55 -5.32 16.05 24.25
N VAL A 56 -5.19 14.72 24.33
CA VAL A 56 -4.09 14.05 25.03
C VAL A 56 -3.47 12.99 24.15
N ILE A 57 -2.16 13.08 23.89
CA ILE A 57 -1.39 12.02 23.26
C ILE A 57 -1.09 10.95 24.32
N VAL A 58 -1.51 9.71 24.08
CA VAL A 58 -1.38 8.62 25.06
C VAL A 58 -0.18 7.71 24.83
N ASN A 59 0.50 7.88 23.71
CA ASN A 59 1.73 7.17 23.38
C ASN A 59 2.90 8.14 23.04
N PRO A 60 3.24 9.11 23.90
CA PRO A 60 4.29 10.08 23.60
C PRO A 60 5.64 9.38 23.46
N ILE A 61 6.51 9.94 22.58
CA ILE A 61 7.91 9.54 22.46
C ILE A 61 8.80 10.55 23.20
N GLN A 62 9.96 10.12 23.65
CA GLN A 62 10.99 11.05 24.10
C GLN A 62 11.72 11.60 22.87
N LEU A 63 11.57 12.90 22.62
CA LEU A 63 12.19 13.53 21.46
C LEU A 63 13.71 13.49 21.58
N GLY A 64 14.37 12.89 20.57
CA GLY A 64 15.83 12.78 20.49
C GLY A 64 16.42 11.54 21.16
N GLU A 65 15.64 10.69 21.80
CA GLU A 65 16.14 9.39 22.24
C GLU A 65 15.97 8.35 21.12
N ALA A 66 17.02 7.52 20.95
CA ALA A 66 16.98 6.38 20.06
C ALA A 66 15.98 5.36 20.61
N VAL A 67 14.93 5.07 19.87
CA VAL A 67 13.99 4.00 20.19
C VAL A 67 14.62 2.68 19.74
N ASN A 68 15.16 1.92 20.66
CA ASN A 68 15.93 0.69 20.41
C ASN A 68 15.08 -0.52 20.04
N ASP A 69 13.79 -0.38 19.72
CA ASP A 69 12.93 -1.53 19.48
C ASP A 69 12.38 -1.60 18.05
N LYS A 70 12.28 -2.84 17.57
CA LYS A 70 11.78 -3.23 16.23
C LYS A 70 10.33 -2.85 15.96
N THR A 71 9.66 -2.23 16.89
CA THR A 71 8.29 -1.71 16.81
C THR A 71 8.28 -0.19 16.79
N PHE A 72 8.82 0.40 15.71
CA PHE A 72 8.62 1.84 15.46
C PHE A 72 7.17 2.08 14.99
N VAL A 73 6.26 2.12 15.93
CA VAL A 73 4.93 2.63 15.72
C VAL A 73 5.00 4.15 15.87
N LEU A 74 5.19 4.85 14.75
CA LEU A 74 5.22 6.33 14.72
C LEU A 74 3.83 6.94 14.56
N ASP A 75 2.79 6.15 14.72
CA ASP A 75 1.42 6.64 14.84
C ASP A 75 1.24 7.48 16.12
N VAL A 76 0.37 8.45 16.04
CA VAL A 76 -0.01 9.32 17.15
C VAL A 76 -1.36 8.89 17.66
N LYS A 77 -1.38 8.30 18.85
CA LYS A 77 -2.63 7.92 19.51
C LYS A 77 -3.11 9.03 20.43
N VAL A 78 -4.32 9.50 20.19
CA VAL A 78 -4.91 10.66 20.87
C VAL A 78 -6.23 10.26 21.55
N ILE A 79 -6.45 10.79 22.74
CA ILE A 79 -7.78 10.83 23.36
C ILE A 79 -8.32 12.26 23.26
N LEU A 80 -9.46 12.40 22.59
CA LEU A 80 -10.18 13.65 22.41
C LEU A 80 -11.37 13.70 23.36
N ASN A 81 -11.48 14.78 24.14
CA ASN A 81 -12.57 15.03 25.10
C ASN A 81 -12.85 13.84 26.05
N ASN A 82 -11.80 13.09 26.43
CA ASN A 82 -11.85 11.88 27.26
C ASN A 82 -12.79 10.76 26.73
N SER A 83 -13.35 10.91 25.54
CA SER A 83 -14.41 10.04 25.01
C SER A 83 -14.15 9.44 23.64
N VAL A 84 -13.24 10.00 22.83
CA VAL A 84 -12.95 9.55 21.47
C VAL A 84 -11.49 9.14 21.36
N ILE A 85 -11.23 7.98 20.79
CA ILE A 85 -9.85 7.49 20.56
C ILE A 85 -9.52 7.63 19.09
N ILE A 86 -8.39 8.28 18.80
CA ILE A 86 -7.94 8.57 17.43
C ILE A 86 -6.54 8.03 17.28
N ASN A 87 -6.32 7.24 16.22
CA ASN A 87 -4.98 6.86 15.76
C ASN A 87 -4.69 7.60 14.46
N ILE A 88 -3.54 8.31 14.40
CA ILE A 88 -3.13 9.09 13.22
C ILE A 88 -1.81 8.52 12.73
N GLU A 89 -1.73 8.18 11.46
CA GLU A 89 -0.53 7.62 10.82
C GLU A 89 -0.16 8.44 9.59
N MET A 90 1.14 8.81 9.47
CA MET A 90 1.72 9.37 8.26
C MET A 90 2.44 8.26 7.50
N GLN A 91 2.00 7.93 6.28
CA GLN A 91 2.58 6.87 5.46
C GLN A 91 3.00 7.41 4.10
N VAL A 92 4.31 7.44 3.86
CA VAL A 92 4.91 7.98 2.63
C VAL A 92 5.26 6.89 1.62
N LEU A 93 5.59 5.68 2.12
CA LEU A 93 5.89 4.54 1.26
C LEU A 93 4.62 3.82 0.88
N HIS A 94 4.44 3.57 -0.41
CA HIS A 94 3.34 2.74 -0.90
C HIS A 94 3.45 1.33 -0.28
N GLN A 95 2.37 0.89 0.32
CA GLN A 95 2.25 -0.45 0.88
C GLN A 95 1.02 -1.14 0.28
N SER A 96 1.23 -2.23 -0.44
CA SER A 96 0.15 -3.01 -1.06
C SER A 96 -0.86 -3.59 -0.06
N PHE A 97 -0.48 -3.65 1.22
CA PHE A 97 -1.32 -4.13 2.33
C PHE A 97 -1.87 -2.99 3.20
N TRP A 98 -1.88 -1.74 2.71
CA TRP A 98 -2.40 -0.59 3.44
C TRP A 98 -3.84 -0.82 3.94
N ASN A 99 -4.70 -1.40 3.10
CA ASN A 99 -6.11 -1.63 3.42
C ASN A 99 -6.28 -2.53 4.66
N ASP A 100 -5.56 -3.64 4.69
CA ASP A 100 -5.60 -4.58 5.81
C ASP A 100 -4.98 -3.95 7.06
N ARG A 101 -3.87 -3.25 6.89
CA ARG A 101 -3.15 -2.58 7.98
C ARG A 101 -4.01 -1.51 8.65
N SER A 102 -4.59 -0.59 7.89
CA SER A 102 -5.41 0.50 8.42
C SER A 102 -6.65 -0.04 9.13
N LEU A 103 -7.26 -1.11 8.59
CA LEU A 103 -8.39 -1.77 9.23
C LEU A 103 -7.98 -2.45 10.54
N LEU A 104 -6.83 -3.13 10.61
CA LEU A 104 -6.31 -3.72 11.84
C LEU A 104 -6.02 -2.67 12.92
N TYR A 105 -5.46 -1.53 12.54
CA TYR A 105 -5.25 -0.41 13.47
C TYR A 105 -6.57 0.16 13.99
N LEU A 106 -7.56 0.33 13.12
CA LEU A 106 -8.89 0.79 13.53
C LEU A 106 -9.55 -0.23 14.47
N CYS A 107 -9.49 -1.53 14.16
CA CYS A 107 -10.01 -2.59 15.03
C CYS A 107 -9.32 -2.58 16.40
N SER A 108 -8.00 -2.44 16.43
CA SER A 108 -7.22 -2.34 17.68
C SER A 108 -7.60 -1.09 18.49
N THR A 109 -7.87 0.02 17.82
CA THR A 109 -8.30 1.26 18.46
C THR A 109 -9.72 1.15 19.02
N PHE A 110 -10.62 0.44 18.29
CA PHE A 110 -12.00 0.21 18.69
C PHE A 110 -12.12 -0.81 19.84
N ASN A 111 -11.17 -1.73 19.97
CA ASN A 111 -11.08 -2.66 21.09
C ASN A 111 -10.55 -1.93 22.35
N ASN A 112 -11.38 -1.05 22.91
CA ASN A 112 -10.99 -0.15 23.99
C ASN A 112 -11.76 -0.34 25.30
N LEU A 113 -12.51 -1.44 25.41
CA LEU A 113 -13.20 -1.80 26.66
C LEU A 113 -12.23 -2.38 27.68
N GLU A 114 -12.38 -1.97 28.92
CA GLU A 114 -11.70 -2.56 30.05
C GLU A 114 -12.45 -3.77 30.59
N LYS A 115 -11.77 -4.58 31.37
CA LYS A 115 -12.36 -5.78 31.95
C LYS A 115 -13.51 -5.42 32.90
N GLY A 116 -14.72 -5.84 32.55
CA GLY A 116 -15.93 -5.60 33.36
C GLY A 116 -16.80 -4.47 32.85
N GLU A 117 -16.38 -3.72 31.84
CA GLU A 117 -17.21 -2.70 31.18
C GLU A 117 -18.25 -3.35 30.26
N GLY A 118 -19.40 -2.70 30.14
CA GLY A 118 -20.47 -3.11 29.22
C GLY A 118 -20.16 -2.71 27.77
N TYR A 119 -20.69 -3.43 26.77
CA TYR A 119 -20.48 -3.10 25.34
C TYR A 119 -20.99 -1.71 24.95
N THR A 120 -21.87 -1.09 25.72
CA THR A 120 -22.33 0.30 25.52
C THR A 120 -21.25 1.34 25.83
N GLU A 121 -20.27 0.98 26.67
CA GLU A 121 -19.16 1.86 27.10
C GLU A 121 -18.06 1.99 26.04
N VAL A 122 -18.11 1.21 24.95
CA VAL A 122 -17.13 1.31 23.87
C VAL A 122 -17.07 2.73 23.32
N LYS A 123 -15.88 3.31 23.34
CA LYS A 123 -15.64 4.68 22.85
C LYS A 123 -15.54 4.69 21.33
N PRO A 124 -15.99 5.77 20.65
CA PRO A 124 -15.74 5.98 19.24
C PRO A 124 -14.25 5.91 18.93
N ALA A 125 -13.92 5.20 17.86
CA ALA A 125 -12.57 5.01 17.38
C ALA A 125 -12.43 5.52 15.93
N TYR A 126 -11.40 6.32 15.72
CA TYR A 126 -11.01 6.82 14.41
C TYR A 126 -9.60 6.34 14.09
N HIS A 127 -9.39 5.91 12.86
CA HIS A 127 -8.06 5.81 12.29
C HIS A 127 -7.95 6.80 11.15
N ILE A 128 -6.92 7.65 11.18
CA ILE A 128 -6.66 8.67 10.16
C ILE A 128 -5.34 8.34 9.50
N GLY A 129 -5.40 7.87 8.25
CA GLY A 129 -4.22 7.65 7.41
C GLY A 129 -3.94 8.90 6.56
N ILE A 130 -2.73 9.45 6.67
CA ILE A 130 -2.24 10.53 5.80
C ILE A 130 -1.22 9.90 4.86
N LEU A 131 -1.54 9.82 3.58
CA LEU A 131 -0.82 9.01 2.60
C LEU A 131 -0.19 9.88 1.51
N ASP A 132 1.08 9.63 1.18
CA ASP A 132 1.73 10.23 0.00
C ASP A 132 1.67 9.27 -1.22
N PHE A 133 0.59 8.51 -1.32
CA PHE A 133 0.23 7.64 -2.44
C PHE A 133 -1.28 7.39 -2.47
N THR A 134 -1.81 7.04 -3.65
CA THR A 134 -3.23 6.70 -3.81
C THR A 134 -3.47 5.22 -3.46
N PRO A 135 -4.25 4.91 -2.41
CA PRO A 135 -4.50 3.52 -2.00
C PRO A 135 -5.44 2.78 -2.95
N PHE A 136 -6.36 3.49 -3.61
CA PHE A 136 -7.36 2.94 -4.54
C PHE A 136 -7.32 3.70 -5.86
N SER A 137 -6.49 3.24 -6.80
CA SER A 137 -6.30 3.93 -8.09
C SER A 137 -7.57 4.01 -8.95
N GLU A 138 -8.51 3.08 -8.78
CA GLU A 138 -9.79 3.08 -9.49
C GLU A 138 -10.80 4.09 -8.90
N TYR A 139 -10.61 4.50 -7.65
CA TYR A 139 -11.48 5.41 -6.90
C TYR A 139 -10.64 6.46 -6.18
N PRO A 140 -9.95 7.36 -6.90
CA PRO A 140 -9.11 8.38 -6.28
C PRO A 140 -9.99 9.43 -5.58
N GLU A 141 -9.71 9.69 -4.32
CA GLU A 141 -10.34 10.73 -3.51
C GLU A 141 -9.27 11.50 -2.75
N PHE A 142 -9.52 12.79 -2.50
CA PHE A 142 -8.61 13.59 -1.69
C PHE A 142 -8.76 13.27 -0.21
N TYR A 143 -9.98 13.30 0.30
CA TYR A 143 -10.29 12.97 1.69
C TYR A 143 -11.50 12.04 1.78
N ALA A 144 -11.23 10.79 2.11
CA ALA A 144 -12.25 9.75 2.19
C ALA A 144 -12.64 9.46 3.63
N THR A 145 -13.94 9.33 3.90
CA THR A 145 -14.48 8.86 5.18
C THR A 145 -15.20 7.53 5.00
N ASN A 146 -14.62 6.48 5.55
CA ASN A 146 -15.14 5.12 5.42
C ASN A 146 -15.82 4.69 6.73
N LYS A 147 -17.02 4.14 6.60
CA LYS A 147 -17.83 3.61 7.72
C LYS A 147 -18.39 2.24 7.38
N MET A 148 -18.65 1.44 8.41
CA MET A 148 -19.36 0.17 8.25
C MET A 148 -20.83 0.43 7.97
N MET A 149 -21.34 -0.06 6.82
CA MET A 149 -22.73 0.13 6.41
C MET A 149 -23.34 -1.12 5.79
N ASN A 150 -24.66 -1.20 5.77
CA ASN A 150 -25.40 -2.20 5.03
C ASN A 150 -25.31 -1.91 3.52
N VAL A 151 -24.79 -2.87 2.74
CA VAL A 151 -24.54 -2.71 1.30
C VAL A 151 -25.81 -2.55 0.44
N LYS A 152 -27.00 -2.90 0.95
CA LYS A 152 -28.27 -2.81 0.19
C LYS A 152 -28.95 -1.46 0.33
N ASN A 153 -28.97 -0.89 1.54
CA ASN A 153 -29.73 0.33 1.85
C ASN A 153 -28.89 1.46 2.42
N HIS A 154 -27.55 1.27 2.47
CA HIS A 154 -26.56 2.21 2.96
C HIS A 154 -26.79 2.69 4.42
N TYR A 155 -27.53 1.92 5.20
CA TYR A 155 -27.68 2.18 6.64
C TYR A 155 -26.33 1.99 7.34
N ILE A 156 -25.89 2.99 8.10
CA ILE A 156 -24.66 2.93 8.90
C ILE A 156 -24.90 1.99 10.07
N TYR A 157 -24.18 0.87 10.10
CA TYR A 157 -24.35 -0.16 11.13
C TYR A 157 -23.82 0.31 12.49
N ASN A 158 -22.68 1.01 12.49
CA ASN A 158 -22.08 1.57 13.70
C ASN A 158 -21.33 2.86 13.36
N ASP A 159 -21.65 3.96 14.02
CA ASP A 159 -21.05 5.29 13.83
C ASP A 159 -19.78 5.51 14.67
N LYS A 160 -19.50 4.60 15.62
CA LYS A 160 -18.30 4.66 16.48
C LYS A 160 -17.04 4.09 15.80
N PHE A 161 -17.12 3.64 14.55
CA PHE A 161 -16.05 2.97 13.84
C PHE A 161 -15.79 3.67 12.50
N THR A 162 -14.75 4.51 12.43
CA THR A 162 -14.50 5.37 11.27
C THR A 162 -13.04 5.31 10.82
N LEU A 163 -12.84 5.10 9.52
CA LEU A 163 -11.55 5.17 8.85
C LEU A 163 -11.52 6.39 7.92
N ASN A 164 -10.64 7.35 8.21
CA ASN A 164 -10.39 8.50 7.35
C ASN A 164 -9.08 8.32 6.60
N VAL A 165 -9.05 8.72 5.34
CA VAL A 165 -7.86 8.66 4.49
C VAL A 165 -7.68 10.00 3.80
N LEU A 166 -6.54 10.66 4.04
CA LEU A 166 -6.10 11.86 3.33
C LEU A 166 -5.01 11.48 2.33
N ASP A 167 -5.33 11.54 1.04
CA ASP A 167 -4.38 11.29 -0.04
C ASP A 167 -3.72 12.60 -0.48
N LEU A 168 -2.47 12.79 -0.10
CA LEU A 168 -1.67 13.97 -0.41
C LEU A 168 -1.35 14.11 -1.91
N THR A 169 -1.56 13.05 -2.71
CA THR A 169 -1.34 13.10 -4.16
C THR A 169 -2.56 13.66 -4.91
N GLN A 170 -3.74 13.65 -4.27
CA GLN A 170 -5.02 14.01 -4.85
C GLN A 170 -5.55 15.39 -4.38
N ILE A 171 -4.67 16.31 -3.95
CA ILE A 171 -5.08 17.65 -3.46
C ILE A 171 -5.99 18.39 -4.46
N HIS A 172 -5.83 18.13 -5.76
CA HIS A 172 -6.63 18.74 -6.82
C HIS A 172 -8.10 18.27 -6.84
N LEU A 173 -8.43 17.20 -6.13
CA LEU A 173 -9.78 16.67 -5.95
C LEU A 173 -10.46 17.20 -4.68
N ALA A 174 -9.82 18.12 -3.94
CA ALA A 174 -10.40 18.69 -2.72
C ALA A 174 -11.76 19.34 -3.02
N THR A 175 -12.77 18.90 -2.27
CA THR A 175 -14.15 19.41 -2.36
C THR A 175 -14.28 20.77 -1.71
N GLU A 176 -15.41 21.45 -1.92
CA GLU A 176 -15.73 22.72 -1.20
C GLU A 176 -15.77 22.50 0.33
N GLU A 177 -16.24 21.33 0.77
CA GLU A 177 -16.25 20.97 2.19
C GLU A 177 -14.82 20.80 2.74
N ASP A 178 -13.96 20.08 2.02
CA ASP A 178 -12.54 19.91 2.42
C ASP A 178 -11.83 21.26 2.55
N GLN A 179 -12.09 22.16 1.61
CA GLN A 179 -11.53 23.52 1.64
C GLN A 179 -12.11 24.35 2.78
N ALA A 180 -13.42 24.25 3.09
CA ALA A 180 -14.06 24.96 4.18
C ALA A 180 -13.48 24.57 5.54
N TYR A 181 -13.05 23.32 5.70
CA TYR A 181 -12.33 22.84 6.89
C TYR A 181 -10.80 22.99 6.80
N GLY A 182 -10.26 23.52 5.69
CA GLY A 182 -8.83 23.77 5.50
C GLY A 182 -7.99 22.50 5.36
N ILE A 183 -8.57 21.36 4.97
CA ILE A 183 -7.86 20.09 4.82
C ILE A 183 -6.84 20.19 3.67
N ASP A 184 -7.17 20.91 2.61
CA ASP A 184 -6.28 21.18 1.49
C ASP A 184 -5.04 21.99 1.90
N TYR A 185 -5.18 22.93 2.82
CA TYR A 185 -4.04 23.67 3.39
C TYR A 185 -3.15 22.76 4.23
N TRP A 186 -3.73 21.86 5.04
CA TRP A 186 -2.93 20.85 5.75
C TRP A 186 -2.16 19.96 4.78
N ALA A 187 -2.81 19.49 3.71
CA ALA A 187 -2.14 18.67 2.69
C ALA A 187 -1.00 19.42 1.99
N LYS A 188 -1.22 20.69 1.62
CA LYS A 188 -0.16 21.57 1.07
C LYS A 188 0.99 21.74 2.06
N LEU A 189 0.68 21.95 3.36
CA LEU A 189 1.68 22.09 4.41
C LEU A 189 2.51 20.81 4.57
N PHE A 190 1.89 19.64 4.56
CA PHE A 190 2.62 18.38 4.64
C PHE A 190 3.57 18.18 3.44
N LYS A 191 3.18 18.64 2.27
CA LYS A 191 4.00 18.55 1.03
C LYS A 191 4.95 19.72 0.82
N ALA A 192 4.93 20.76 1.65
CA ALA A 192 5.82 21.91 1.52
C ALA A 192 7.29 21.49 1.63
N LYS A 193 8.11 21.87 0.64
CA LYS A 193 9.53 21.51 0.55
C LYS A 193 10.45 22.69 0.80
N THR A 194 9.93 23.89 0.75
CA THR A 194 10.68 25.13 0.97
C THR A 194 10.06 25.97 2.08
N TRP A 195 10.89 26.80 2.71
CA TRP A 195 10.42 27.74 3.71
C TRP A 195 9.48 28.79 3.12
N GLU A 196 9.63 29.09 1.84
CA GLU A 196 8.78 30.01 1.08
C GLU A 196 7.36 29.41 0.95
N ASP A 197 7.24 28.15 0.54
CA ASP A 197 5.95 27.46 0.45
C ASP A 197 5.24 27.46 1.81
N LEU A 198 5.97 27.10 2.87
CA LEU A 198 5.43 27.03 4.20
C LEU A 198 4.96 28.38 4.72
N LYS A 199 5.70 29.48 4.42
CA LYS A 199 5.30 30.84 4.77
C LYS A 199 4.07 31.33 4.01
N MET A 200 3.87 30.90 2.75
CA MET A 200 2.62 31.21 2.03
C MET A 200 1.42 30.59 2.72
N ILE A 201 1.53 29.33 3.13
CA ILE A 201 0.46 28.63 3.85
C ILE A 201 0.23 29.26 5.22
N ALA A 202 1.28 29.67 5.92
CA ALA A 202 1.22 30.31 7.22
C ALA A 202 0.45 31.64 7.24
N GLN A 203 0.24 32.29 6.07
CA GLN A 203 -0.55 33.51 5.96
C GLN A 203 -2.07 33.28 6.05
N GLU A 204 -2.53 32.03 5.91
CA GLU A 204 -3.96 31.70 5.88
C GLU A 204 -4.61 31.80 7.28
N ASN A 205 -3.90 31.34 8.31
CA ASN A 205 -4.35 31.49 9.70
C ASN A 205 -3.22 31.26 10.71
N ASP A 206 -3.47 31.64 11.97
CA ASP A 206 -2.51 31.55 13.08
C ASP A 206 -2.04 30.11 13.36
N ILE A 207 -2.87 29.09 13.10
CA ILE A 207 -2.51 27.67 13.32
C ILE A 207 -1.42 27.25 12.34
N PHE A 208 -1.50 27.68 11.09
CA PHE A 208 -0.49 27.37 10.09
C PHE A 208 0.81 28.16 10.33
N GLU A 209 0.73 29.42 10.81
CA GLU A 209 1.92 30.17 11.24
C GLU A 209 2.61 29.44 12.41
N GLU A 210 1.86 29.03 13.42
CA GLU A 210 2.39 28.32 14.59
C GLU A 210 2.96 26.95 14.21
N THR A 211 2.36 26.28 13.21
CA THR A 211 2.89 25.03 12.65
C THR A 211 4.23 25.27 11.98
N GLY A 212 4.34 26.30 11.14
CA GLY A 212 5.60 26.67 10.47
C GLY A 212 6.71 27.02 11.46
N GLU A 213 6.40 27.76 12.51
CA GLU A 213 7.35 28.09 13.59
C GLU A 213 7.81 26.82 14.34
N THR A 214 6.89 25.89 14.60
CA THR A 214 7.20 24.61 15.26
C THR A 214 8.11 23.74 14.39
N ILE A 215 7.81 23.61 13.09
CA ILE A 215 8.64 22.89 12.14
C ILE A 215 10.04 23.53 12.08
N PHE A 216 10.12 24.87 12.03
CA PHE A 216 11.39 25.58 12.00
C PHE A 216 12.21 25.31 13.27
N LYS A 217 11.60 25.40 14.45
CA LYS A 217 12.26 25.11 15.75
C LYS A 217 12.79 23.69 15.80
N LEU A 218 12.02 22.69 15.36
CA LEU A 218 12.43 21.30 15.37
C LEU A 218 13.52 21.00 14.36
N ASN A 219 13.51 21.65 13.19
CA ASN A 219 14.60 21.57 12.21
C ASN A 219 15.93 22.20 12.72
N GLN A 220 15.91 23.02 13.80
CA GLN A 220 17.10 23.54 14.46
C GLN A 220 17.56 22.65 15.63
N ASN A 221 16.80 21.62 15.99
CA ASN A 221 17.13 20.71 17.08
C ASN A 221 17.94 19.53 16.57
N ASP A 222 19.20 19.41 16.98
CA ASP A 222 20.13 18.38 16.49
C ASP A 222 19.65 16.96 16.79
N SER A 223 19.03 16.71 17.94
CA SER A 223 18.49 15.40 18.30
C SER A 223 17.32 15.01 17.41
N VAL A 224 16.40 15.94 17.12
CA VAL A 224 15.29 15.71 16.20
C VAL A 224 15.78 15.45 14.78
N ARG A 225 16.75 16.26 14.33
CA ARG A 225 17.39 16.09 13.00
C ARG A 225 18.03 14.72 12.84
N TYR A 226 18.77 14.27 13.84
CA TYR A 226 19.40 12.95 13.84
C TYR A 226 18.34 11.83 13.70
N MET A 227 17.23 11.92 14.43
CA MET A 227 16.16 10.93 14.33
C MET A 227 15.44 10.97 12.99
N CYS A 228 15.21 12.16 12.42
CA CYS A 228 14.66 12.30 11.07
C CYS A 228 15.58 11.68 10.00
N GLU A 229 16.89 11.91 10.10
CA GLU A 229 17.89 11.32 9.19
C GLU A 229 17.90 9.80 9.29
N ALA A 230 17.94 9.26 10.51
CA ALA A 230 17.88 7.81 10.73
C ALA A 230 16.60 7.20 10.15
N ARG A 231 15.49 7.92 10.22
CA ARG A 231 14.22 7.47 9.64
C ARG A 231 14.24 7.46 8.11
N GLU A 232 14.75 8.51 7.49
CA GLU A 232 14.91 8.57 6.03
C GLU A 232 15.86 7.50 5.51
N GLU A 233 16.94 7.21 6.24
CA GLU A 233 17.86 6.13 5.88
C GLU A 233 17.17 4.77 5.95
N GLY A 234 16.43 4.51 7.04
CA GLY A 234 15.63 3.28 7.16
C GLY A 234 14.63 3.12 6.01
N GLN A 235 13.95 4.19 5.62
CA GLN A 235 13.03 4.18 4.48
C GLN A 235 13.75 3.94 3.15
N ARG A 236 14.94 4.51 2.95
CA ARG A 236 15.77 4.25 1.74
C ARG A 236 16.17 2.79 1.63
N ILE A 237 16.59 2.19 2.75
CA ILE A 237 16.94 0.77 2.83
C ILE A 237 15.73 -0.09 2.49
N LEU A 238 14.56 0.18 3.08
CA LEU A 238 13.31 -0.55 2.79
C LEU A 238 12.96 -0.49 1.30
N ARG A 239 12.98 0.70 0.68
CA ARG A 239 12.73 0.85 -0.77
C ARG A 239 13.70 0.01 -1.61
N THR A 240 14.97 -0.06 -1.20
CA THR A 240 15.96 -0.87 -1.91
C THR A 240 15.59 -2.35 -1.84
N TYR A 241 15.20 -2.86 -0.68
CA TYR A 241 14.76 -4.24 -0.52
C TYR A 241 13.46 -4.54 -1.27
N GLU A 242 12.49 -3.62 -1.25
CA GLU A 242 11.23 -3.77 -2.00
C GLU A 242 11.50 -3.86 -3.51
N ASN A 243 12.36 -3.01 -4.05
CA ASN A 243 12.76 -3.05 -5.46
C ASN A 243 13.48 -4.36 -5.81
N MET A 244 14.40 -4.82 -4.96
CA MET A 244 15.09 -6.11 -5.16
C MET A 244 14.10 -7.27 -5.15
N LEU A 245 13.15 -7.26 -4.22
CA LEU A 245 12.11 -8.29 -4.13
C LEU A 245 11.17 -8.28 -5.35
N ALA A 246 10.81 -7.10 -5.85
CA ALA A 246 10.01 -6.97 -7.06
C ALA A 246 10.74 -7.57 -8.28
N THR A 247 12.02 -7.21 -8.47
CA THR A 247 12.87 -7.77 -9.55
C THR A 247 12.99 -9.28 -9.47
N GLU A 248 13.19 -9.84 -8.26
CA GLU A 248 13.29 -11.29 -8.07
C GLU A 248 11.97 -12.01 -8.36
N LYS A 249 10.83 -11.41 -8.01
CA LYS A 249 9.51 -11.95 -8.35
C LYS A 249 9.29 -11.97 -9.86
N GLU A 250 9.62 -10.90 -10.56
CA GLU A 250 9.52 -10.83 -12.03
C GLU A 250 10.40 -11.89 -12.70
N ALA A 251 11.64 -12.04 -12.25
CA ALA A 251 12.56 -13.07 -12.75
C ALA A 251 12.02 -14.49 -12.52
N LYS A 252 11.41 -14.73 -11.36
CA LYS A 252 10.76 -16.00 -11.04
C LYS A 252 9.56 -16.29 -11.93
N GLU A 253 8.71 -15.30 -12.18
CA GLU A 253 7.55 -15.44 -13.08
C GLU A 253 7.99 -15.72 -14.50
N GLU A 254 9.02 -15.04 -15.00
CA GLU A 254 9.58 -15.29 -16.32
C GLU A 254 10.16 -16.72 -16.43
N SER A 255 10.90 -17.15 -15.42
CA SER A 255 11.42 -18.52 -15.34
C SER A 255 10.28 -19.56 -15.37
N GLN A 256 9.17 -19.30 -14.68
CA GLN A 256 7.99 -20.17 -14.71
C GLN A 256 7.31 -20.20 -16.09
N ARG A 257 7.26 -19.07 -16.80
CA ARG A 257 6.73 -19.01 -18.18
C ARG A 257 7.59 -19.84 -19.12
N ILE A 258 8.90 -19.70 -19.04
CA ILE A 258 9.86 -20.50 -19.84
C ILE A 258 9.69 -21.99 -19.54
N LEU A 259 9.60 -22.37 -18.27
CA LEU A 259 9.41 -23.76 -17.87
C LEU A 259 8.12 -24.35 -18.48
N ARG A 260 6.99 -23.65 -18.38
CA ARG A 260 5.73 -24.08 -19.00
C ARG A 260 5.84 -24.23 -20.52
N THR A 261 6.60 -23.37 -21.17
CA THR A 261 6.83 -23.47 -22.61
C THR A 261 7.59 -24.76 -22.97
N TYR A 262 8.65 -25.09 -22.22
CA TYR A 262 9.39 -26.35 -22.42
C TYR A 262 8.52 -27.59 -22.12
N GLU A 263 7.72 -27.56 -21.04
CA GLU A 263 6.79 -28.66 -20.74
C GLU A 263 5.81 -28.92 -21.89
N ASN A 264 5.23 -27.84 -22.46
CA ASN A 264 4.33 -27.95 -23.62
C ASN A 264 5.04 -28.50 -24.86
N MET A 265 6.28 -28.08 -25.12
CA MET A 265 7.07 -28.60 -26.26
C MET A 265 7.36 -30.10 -26.09
N ILE A 266 7.74 -30.53 -24.89
CA ILE A 266 7.97 -31.95 -24.59
C ILE A 266 6.69 -32.76 -24.76
N ALA A 267 5.54 -32.23 -24.30
CA ALA A 267 4.26 -32.92 -24.48
C ALA A 267 3.89 -33.10 -25.96
N ALA A 268 4.05 -32.02 -26.75
CA ALA A 268 3.79 -32.06 -28.20
C ALA A 268 4.70 -33.05 -28.95
N GLU A 269 6.01 -33.07 -28.61
CA GLU A 269 6.96 -34.03 -29.19
C GLU A 269 6.59 -35.50 -28.87
N LYS A 270 6.19 -35.75 -27.63
CA LYS A 270 5.73 -37.06 -27.18
C LYS A 270 4.49 -37.52 -27.96
N GLU A 271 3.52 -36.65 -28.15
CA GLU A 271 2.30 -36.93 -28.90
C GLU A 271 2.60 -37.23 -30.37
N ALA A 272 3.44 -36.43 -31.03
CA ALA A 272 3.89 -36.66 -32.40
C ALA A 272 4.61 -37.99 -32.54
N ARG A 273 5.43 -38.39 -31.56
CA ARG A 273 6.14 -39.68 -31.57
C ARG A 273 5.18 -40.86 -31.43
N GLU A 274 4.15 -40.73 -30.56
CA GLU A 274 3.11 -41.76 -30.42
C GLU A 274 2.27 -41.91 -31.70
N GLU A 275 1.93 -40.81 -32.36
CA GLU A 275 1.19 -40.82 -33.63
C GLU A 275 2.02 -41.47 -34.75
N GLY A 276 3.33 -41.14 -34.84
CA GLY A 276 4.25 -41.79 -35.74
C GLY A 276 4.32 -43.30 -35.53
N GLN A 277 4.36 -43.77 -34.29
CA GLN A 277 4.37 -45.20 -33.97
C GLN A 277 3.03 -45.87 -34.35
N ARG A 278 1.88 -45.23 -34.17
CA ARG A 278 0.59 -45.77 -34.62
C ARG A 278 0.54 -45.91 -36.14
N THR A 279 1.01 -44.90 -36.84
CA THR A 279 1.09 -44.92 -38.32
C THR A 279 1.98 -46.03 -38.82
N LEU A 280 3.15 -46.20 -38.21
CA LEU A 280 4.08 -47.28 -38.53
C LEU A 280 3.43 -48.69 -38.39
N ARG A 281 2.77 -48.92 -37.25
CA ARG A 281 2.02 -50.18 -37.02
C ARG A 281 0.93 -50.42 -38.06
N THR A 282 0.25 -49.38 -38.51
CA THR A 282 -0.76 -49.47 -39.56
C THR A 282 -0.14 -49.93 -40.88
N TYR A 283 1.01 -49.35 -41.28
CA TYR A 283 1.73 -49.78 -42.48
C TYR A 283 2.26 -51.22 -42.37
N GLU A 284 2.80 -51.60 -41.20
CA GLU A 284 3.25 -52.99 -40.97
C GLU A 284 2.09 -54.00 -41.15
N ASN A 285 0.90 -53.67 -40.60
CA ASN A 285 -0.27 -54.51 -40.78
C ASN A 285 -0.74 -54.60 -42.25
N MET A 286 -0.71 -53.46 -42.96
CA MET A 286 -1.04 -53.44 -44.39
C MET A 286 -0.05 -54.26 -45.21
N ILE A 287 1.23 -54.15 -44.91
CA ILE A 287 2.29 -54.99 -45.60
C ILE A 287 2.08 -56.46 -45.28
N ALA A 288 1.76 -56.85 -44.05
CA ALA A 288 1.50 -58.23 -43.67
C ALA A 288 0.28 -58.80 -44.42
N ALA A 289 -0.81 -58.05 -44.51
CA ALA A 289 -2.00 -58.43 -45.24
C ALA A 289 -1.76 -58.59 -46.73
N GLU A 290 -0.95 -57.72 -47.34
CA GLU A 290 -0.59 -57.86 -48.80
C GLU A 290 0.33 -59.00 -49.07
N LYS A 291 1.31 -59.27 -48.17
CA LYS A 291 2.17 -60.47 -48.24
C LYS A 291 1.32 -61.75 -48.18
N GLN A 292 0.29 -61.79 -47.27
CA GLN A 292 -0.60 -62.95 -47.19
C GLN A 292 -1.38 -63.16 -48.52
N LYS A 293 -1.94 -62.09 -49.11
CA LYS A 293 -2.62 -62.16 -50.42
C LYS A 293 -1.68 -62.61 -51.55
N CYS A 294 -0.42 -62.20 -51.56
CA CYS A 294 0.54 -62.64 -52.49
C CYS A 294 0.79 -64.17 -52.36
N ALA A 295 1.00 -64.69 -51.17
CA ALA A 295 1.16 -66.06 -50.86
C ALA A 295 -0.06 -66.93 -51.32
N GLU A 296 -1.27 -66.44 -51.03
CA GLU A 296 -2.50 -67.10 -51.50
C GLU A 296 -2.63 -67.15 -53.03
N LYS A 297 -2.20 -66.09 -53.74
CA LYS A 297 -2.16 -66.03 -55.18
C LYS A 297 -1.08 -66.98 -55.75
N GLU A 298 0.09 -67.07 -55.13
CA GLU A 298 1.13 -68.00 -55.54
C GLU A 298 0.68 -69.46 -55.38
N GLU A 299 0.00 -69.79 -54.27
CA GLU A 299 -0.60 -71.10 -54.06
C GLU A 299 -1.65 -71.45 -55.12
N LEU A 300 -2.51 -70.44 -55.45
CA LEU A 300 -3.53 -70.60 -56.50
C LEU A 300 -2.90 -70.78 -57.84
N ILE A 301 -1.87 -70.04 -58.21
CA ILE A 301 -1.09 -70.23 -59.49
C ILE A 301 -0.49 -71.63 -59.57
N ALA A 302 0.17 -72.10 -58.49
CA ALA A 302 0.72 -73.45 -58.46
C ALA A 302 -0.36 -74.53 -58.63
N LYS A 303 -1.53 -74.35 -58.01
CA LYS A 303 -2.67 -75.31 -58.25
C LYS A 303 -3.17 -75.28 -59.67
N LEU A 304 -3.33 -74.08 -60.26
CA LEU A 304 -3.76 -73.96 -61.65
C LEU A 304 -2.72 -74.50 -62.62
N GLN A 305 -1.45 -74.36 -62.37
CA GLN A 305 -0.35 -74.94 -63.18
C GLN A 305 -0.38 -76.47 -63.10
N ALA A 306 -0.55 -77.07 -61.94
CA ALA A 306 -0.67 -78.53 -61.79
C ALA A 306 -1.89 -79.10 -62.53
N GLN A 307 -3.07 -78.38 -62.45
CA GLN A 307 -4.27 -78.76 -63.20
C GLN A 307 -4.05 -78.70 -64.73
N LEU A 308 -3.35 -77.65 -65.20
CA LEU A 308 -3.06 -77.48 -66.61
C LEU A 308 -2.12 -78.62 -67.15
N GLU A 309 -1.12 -78.99 -66.35
CA GLU A 309 -0.29 -80.14 -66.66
C GLU A 309 -1.04 -81.50 -66.76
N GLU A 310 -2.07 -81.66 -65.93
CA GLU A 310 -2.94 -82.82 -65.91
C GLU A 310 -3.83 -82.89 -67.15
N TYR A 311 -4.29 -81.76 -67.67
CA TYR A 311 -5.08 -81.61 -68.88
C TYR A 311 -4.26 -81.76 -70.16
N GLN A 312 -2.94 -81.60 -70.10
CA GLN A 312 -2.04 -81.73 -71.27
C GLN A 312 -1.50 -83.16 -71.45
N LYS A 313 -1.79 -84.06 -70.54
CA LYS A 313 -1.46 -85.49 -70.64
C LYS A 313 -2.65 -86.28 -71.16
#